data_c3890719238c180c3dc8544b053666b0
#
_entry.id   c3890719238c180c3dc8544b053666b0
#
_cell.length_a   1.000
_cell.length_b   1.000
_cell.length_c   1.000
_cell.angle_alpha   90.00
_cell.angle_beta   90.00
_cell.angle_gamma   90.00
#
_symmetry.space_group_name_H-M   'P 1'
#
loop_
_entity.id
_entity.type
_entity.pdbx_description
1 polymer ?
#
loop_
_entity_poly.entity_id
_entity_poly.type
_entity_poly.pdbx_seq_one_letter_code
_entity_poly.pdbx_strand_id
1 'polypeptide(L)'
;MNRSYRIQPPWHPIQVLLWSAALVALGLARNAACDEPRFVDHSLLVAPEYPCTWPSHPFPRFAIIHSRTIGPESAYNIDTLLIDGNTGTQLDVPPHSVARPELKREKSGPLGRAYTDKIEPWQFGGEACVVDVRDLLDKAPKGASPLVRPEHVARFEQQHRPVRFGDVVLFRSDYSDKYYRPLPEGRRFIADILDRKAPGYPDPDPDCMEFLGNRGVLTLGTDSASMGPLPDLAEPTHYAGLKYGMIWTEGATNLKELPPTGAFYCLLGPKHEGGPYGEGRAFSVVGGDLPRRLIESCKNKRAIDLSPTLSPKLPLTSPGIGTGEHRQTYLKVDFLYSEYLDMWHHGHFMDATAGTHLVPPSYALPADDKPVPYAPEVRGWLEDYEKKYGKRGVSRRTTEQVPIEWTCGETRVIDVRSLVGSTKQSNWPASPEITVEHVQAYEKTAGALRHGDVVIFRTGHVDRHLRPSPADAGLWLDPLQGKAEGWPVPGPDVIVYLKDRGIRCIASDAPDLGGVDPRRALMTYWALGSREMVGVEFLVNVDKIPPTGAYFLFAAVKVRDCHAGPGRAIVLY
;
A
#
# COMPACT_ATOMS: atom_id res chain seq x y z
N MET A 1 45.92 -76.93 -19.08
CA MET A 1 46.05 -75.69 -19.82
C MET A 1 45.03 -74.67 -19.25
N ASN A 2 45.46 -73.91 -18.26
CA ASN A 2 44.64 -72.88 -17.62
C ASN A 2 44.98 -71.55 -18.27
N ARG A 3 43.99 -70.88 -18.91
CA ARG A 3 44.07 -69.46 -19.30
C ARG A 3 43.20 -68.65 -18.35
N SER A 4 43.85 -67.91 -17.47
CA SER A 4 43.20 -66.90 -16.62
C SER A 4 43.02 -65.61 -17.40
N TYR A 5 41.75 -65.15 -17.58
CA TYR A 5 41.44 -63.84 -18.11
C TYR A 5 41.45 -62.80 -16.95
N ARG A 6 42.35 -61.83 -17.02
CA ARG A 6 42.32 -60.65 -16.19
C ARG A 6 41.41 -59.60 -16.85
N ILE A 7 40.28 -59.25 -16.19
CA ILE A 7 39.45 -58.12 -16.53
C ILE A 7 40.08 -56.88 -15.90
N GLN A 8 40.51 -55.90 -16.71
CA GLN A 8 40.93 -54.60 -16.23
C GLN A 8 39.68 -53.70 -16.07
N PRO A 9 39.57 -52.85 -15.02
CA PRO A 9 38.46 -51.89 -14.85
C PRO A 9 38.63 -50.71 -15.83
N PRO A 10 37.53 -50.17 -16.38
CA PRO A 10 37.58 -49.25 -17.51
C PRO A 10 37.67 -47.75 -17.15
N TRP A 11 38.09 -47.38 -15.97
CA TRP A 11 38.08 -45.94 -15.59
C TRP A 11 39.42 -45.49 -14.99
N HIS A 12 40.03 -44.47 -15.58
CA HIS A 12 41.19 -43.77 -15.04
C HIS A 12 40.77 -42.94 -13.83
N PRO A 13 41.52 -42.92 -12.71
CA PRO A 13 41.18 -42.15 -11.48
C PRO A 13 41.06 -40.64 -11.72
N ILE A 14 41.64 -40.10 -12.76
CA ILE A 14 41.55 -38.69 -13.13
C ILE A 14 40.13 -38.31 -13.67
N GLN A 15 39.43 -39.22 -14.34
CA GLN A 15 38.07 -38.96 -14.83
C GLN A 15 37.04 -38.95 -13.71
N VAL A 16 37.21 -39.71 -12.65
CA VAL A 16 36.31 -39.71 -11.49
C VAL A 16 36.43 -38.39 -10.69
N LEU A 17 37.69 -37.87 -10.57
CA LEU A 17 37.92 -36.57 -9.92
C LEU A 17 37.34 -35.40 -10.71
N LEU A 18 37.38 -35.44 -12.05
CA LEU A 18 36.77 -34.36 -12.90
C LEU A 18 35.24 -34.39 -12.85
N TRP A 19 34.60 -35.56 -12.77
CA TRP A 19 33.14 -35.65 -12.62
C TRP A 19 32.67 -35.24 -11.20
N SER A 20 33.43 -35.54 -10.17
CA SER A 20 33.14 -35.11 -8.80
C SER A 20 33.30 -33.60 -8.64
N ALA A 21 34.31 -32.97 -9.26
CA ALA A 21 34.50 -31.53 -9.27
C ALA A 21 33.42 -30.82 -10.08
N ALA A 22 32.97 -31.38 -11.21
CA ALA A 22 31.89 -30.82 -12.01
C ALA A 22 30.51 -30.90 -11.30
N LEU A 23 30.25 -31.98 -10.56
CA LEU A 23 29.03 -32.10 -9.75
C LEU A 23 29.02 -31.18 -8.53
N VAL A 24 30.15 -30.92 -7.91
CA VAL A 24 30.30 -29.95 -6.82
C VAL A 24 30.18 -28.52 -7.37
N ALA A 25 30.76 -28.23 -8.54
CA ALA A 25 30.64 -26.92 -9.18
C ALA A 25 29.22 -26.64 -9.68
N LEU A 26 28.50 -27.66 -10.19
CA LEU A 26 27.08 -27.57 -10.56
C LEU A 26 26.16 -27.47 -9.35
N GLY A 27 26.49 -28.10 -8.22
CA GLY A 27 25.81 -27.96 -6.95
C GLY A 27 26.02 -26.57 -6.31
N LEU A 28 27.23 -26.03 -6.41
CA LEU A 28 27.55 -24.68 -5.95
C LEU A 28 26.99 -23.60 -6.89
N ALA A 29 26.91 -23.83 -8.19
CA ALA A 29 26.28 -22.93 -9.15
C ALA A 29 24.75 -22.89 -9.02
N ARG A 30 24.10 -23.95 -8.54
CA ARG A 30 22.66 -23.94 -8.23
C ARG A 30 22.30 -23.16 -6.95
N ASN A 31 23.25 -22.97 -6.02
CA ASN A 31 23.06 -22.17 -4.82
C ASN A 31 23.39 -20.68 -5.01
N ALA A 32 23.75 -20.24 -6.21
CA ALA A 32 24.07 -18.85 -6.55
C ALA A 32 23.11 -18.22 -7.56
N ALA A 33 22.03 -18.87 -7.91
CA ALA A 33 20.87 -18.18 -8.48
C ALA A 33 20.21 -17.44 -7.31
N CYS A 34 20.55 -16.16 -7.12
CA CYS A 34 19.82 -15.29 -6.23
C CYS A 34 18.38 -15.29 -6.75
N ASP A 35 17.46 -15.96 -6.06
CA ASP A 35 16.05 -15.95 -6.45
C ASP A 35 15.61 -14.49 -6.53
N GLU A 36 14.98 -14.09 -7.64
CA GLU A 36 14.43 -12.75 -7.75
C GLU A 36 13.42 -12.50 -6.62
N PRO A 37 13.38 -11.29 -6.05
CA PRO A 37 12.44 -10.99 -4.97
C PRO A 37 11.00 -11.13 -5.48
N ARG A 38 10.18 -11.88 -4.74
CA ARG A 38 8.75 -12.09 -5.01
C ARG A 38 7.92 -11.31 -4.01
N PHE A 39 6.95 -10.56 -4.51
CA PHE A 39 5.95 -9.87 -3.69
C PHE A 39 4.74 -10.76 -3.45
N VAL A 40 4.21 -10.73 -2.24
CA VAL A 40 2.99 -11.45 -1.84
C VAL A 40 2.01 -10.45 -1.23
N ASP A 41 0.82 -10.38 -1.78
CA ASP A 41 -0.27 -9.56 -1.25
C ASP A 41 -1.00 -10.32 -0.13
N HIS A 42 -1.05 -9.71 1.05
CA HIS A 42 -1.70 -10.25 2.25
C HIS A 42 -3.03 -9.58 2.59
N SER A 43 -3.63 -8.87 1.63
CA SER A 43 -4.82 -8.08 1.91
C SER A 43 -6.11 -8.73 1.45
N LEU A 44 -7.14 -8.59 2.26
CA LEU A 44 -8.51 -8.96 1.91
C LEU A 44 -9.05 -8.03 0.83
N LEU A 45 -9.88 -8.57 -0.05
CA LEU A 45 -10.58 -7.80 -1.06
C LEU A 45 -11.73 -7.02 -0.42
N VAL A 46 -11.72 -5.70 -0.56
CA VAL A 46 -12.82 -4.84 -0.09
C VAL A 46 -13.86 -4.72 -1.20
N ALA A 47 -15.05 -5.24 -0.94
CA ALA A 47 -16.18 -5.18 -1.87
C ALA A 47 -17.51 -5.35 -1.12
N PRO A 48 -18.63 -4.75 -1.60
CA PRO A 48 -19.92 -4.75 -0.89
C PRO A 48 -20.48 -6.15 -0.58
N GLU A 49 -20.17 -7.15 -1.40
CA GLU A 49 -20.62 -8.52 -1.22
C GLU A 49 -19.76 -9.36 -0.27
N TYR A 50 -18.65 -8.79 0.26
CA TYR A 50 -17.79 -9.47 1.23
C TYR A 50 -18.06 -9.00 2.67
N PRO A 51 -17.75 -9.79 3.69
CA PRO A 51 -17.86 -9.40 5.10
C PRO A 51 -16.70 -8.49 5.52
N CYS A 52 -16.46 -7.41 4.75
CA CYS A 52 -15.30 -6.54 4.93
C CYS A 52 -15.47 -5.48 6.03
N THR A 53 -16.65 -5.34 6.63
CA THR A 53 -16.95 -4.43 7.73
C THR A 53 -17.55 -5.19 8.91
N TRP A 54 -17.29 -4.68 10.13
CA TRP A 54 -17.86 -5.26 11.35
C TRP A 54 -19.38 -5.08 11.39
N PRO A 55 -20.16 -6.17 11.61
CA PRO A 55 -21.62 -6.10 11.55
C PRO A 55 -22.25 -5.29 12.68
N SER A 56 -21.54 -5.09 13.80
CA SER A 56 -22.01 -4.33 14.96
C SER A 56 -21.58 -2.85 14.97
N HIS A 57 -20.77 -2.41 14.01
CA HIS A 57 -20.36 -1.01 13.94
C HIS A 57 -21.52 -0.10 13.54
N PRO A 58 -21.59 1.12 14.10
CA PRO A 58 -22.66 2.08 13.78
C PRO A 58 -22.50 2.68 12.39
N PHE A 59 -21.30 2.57 11.78
CA PHE A 59 -21.05 3.09 10.46
C PHE A 59 -21.69 2.21 9.37
N PRO A 60 -22.17 2.78 8.27
CA PRO A 60 -22.70 2.02 7.15
C PRO A 60 -21.67 1.03 6.61
N ARG A 61 -22.16 -0.06 6.02
CA ARG A 61 -21.29 -0.99 5.29
C ARG A 61 -20.54 -0.26 4.20
N PHE A 62 -19.37 -0.79 3.85
CA PHE A 62 -18.59 -0.32 2.71
C PHE A 62 -19.45 -0.15 1.46
N ALA A 63 -19.27 0.98 0.79
CA ALA A 63 -19.87 1.25 -0.51
C ALA A 63 -18.87 1.99 -1.41
N ILE A 64 -18.92 1.68 -2.71
CA ILE A 64 -18.25 2.42 -3.76
C ILE A 64 -19.31 3.04 -4.65
N ILE A 65 -19.14 4.33 -4.98
CA ILE A 65 -20.00 5.09 -5.85
C ILE A 65 -19.19 5.50 -7.07
N HIS A 66 -19.53 4.98 -8.24
CA HIS A 66 -18.94 5.42 -9.51
C HIS A 66 -19.50 6.79 -9.86
N SER A 67 -18.87 7.84 -9.31
CA SER A 67 -19.33 9.23 -9.38
C SER A 67 -19.29 9.77 -10.81
N ARG A 68 -18.32 9.31 -11.61
CA ARG A 68 -18.23 9.56 -13.06
C ARG A 68 -17.72 8.31 -13.76
N THR A 69 -18.21 8.08 -14.95
CA THR A 69 -17.75 7.00 -15.84
C THR A 69 -17.38 7.55 -17.20
N ILE A 70 -16.41 6.94 -17.85
CA ILE A 70 -15.98 7.33 -19.19
C ILE A 70 -17.17 7.31 -20.15
N GLY A 71 -17.45 8.46 -20.78
CA GLY A 71 -18.61 8.66 -21.65
C GLY A 71 -18.72 10.09 -22.17
N PRO A 72 -19.95 10.55 -22.49
CA PRO A 72 -20.17 11.90 -23.03
C PRO A 72 -19.74 13.03 -22.10
N GLU A 73 -19.90 12.81 -20.78
CA GLU A 73 -19.71 13.85 -19.75
C GLU A 73 -18.35 13.74 -19.04
N SER A 74 -17.64 12.63 -19.20
CA SER A 74 -16.34 12.42 -18.55
C SER A 74 -15.42 11.59 -19.42
N ALA A 75 -14.15 11.97 -19.44
CA ALA A 75 -13.08 11.19 -20.04
C ALA A 75 -12.36 10.30 -19.03
N TYR A 76 -12.78 10.35 -17.76
CA TYR A 76 -12.20 9.61 -16.64
C TYR A 76 -13.27 8.84 -15.88
N ASN A 77 -12.86 7.74 -15.26
CA ASN A 77 -13.63 7.08 -14.22
C ASN A 77 -13.22 7.68 -12.86
N ILE A 78 -14.20 8.11 -12.06
CA ILE A 78 -13.98 8.71 -10.73
C ILE A 78 -14.91 8.04 -9.75
N ASP A 79 -14.34 7.61 -8.62
CA ASP A 79 -15.05 6.89 -7.57
C ASP A 79 -15.05 7.66 -6.26
N THR A 80 -16.11 7.47 -5.50
CA THR A 80 -16.23 7.93 -4.11
C THR A 80 -16.44 6.73 -3.21
N LEU A 81 -15.70 6.68 -2.11
CA LEU A 81 -15.73 5.59 -1.14
C LEU A 81 -16.47 6.02 0.12
N LEU A 82 -17.35 5.16 0.61
CA LEU A 82 -17.88 5.18 1.95
C LEU A 82 -17.24 4.01 2.70
N ILE A 83 -16.29 4.29 3.57
CA ILE A 83 -15.42 3.28 4.17
C ILE A 83 -15.22 3.53 5.67
N ASP A 84 -15.34 2.48 6.47
CA ASP A 84 -14.98 2.45 7.88
C ASP A 84 -13.50 2.09 8.00
N GLY A 85 -12.77 2.69 8.93
CA GLY A 85 -11.36 2.38 9.16
C GLY A 85 -11.09 0.91 9.52
N ASN A 86 -12.10 0.16 10.00
CA ASN A 86 -12.03 -1.30 10.21
C ASN A 86 -12.45 -2.11 8.98
N THR A 87 -12.27 -1.60 7.78
CA THR A 87 -12.70 -2.28 6.55
C THR A 87 -11.59 -3.14 5.96
N GLY A 88 -11.84 -4.43 5.81
CA GLY A 88 -10.93 -5.37 5.17
C GLY A 88 -9.67 -5.64 5.99
N THR A 89 -8.49 -5.55 5.36
CA THR A 89 -7.22 -5.57 6.07
C THR A 89 -6.96 -4.19 6.66
N GLN A 90 -6.70 -4.13 7.95
CA GLN A 90 -6.65 -2.90 8.71
C GLN A 90 -5.43 -2.81 9.62
N LEU A 91 -5.12 -1.58 10.02
CA LEU A 91 -4.07 -1.19 10.95
C LEU A 91 -4.69 -0.70 12.25
N ASP A 92 -4.34 -1.28 13.40
CA ASP A 92 -4.64 -0.72 14.70
C ASP A 92 -3.42 -0.03 15.30
N VAL A 93 -3.67 1.07 16.01
CA VAL A 93 -2.64 1.88 16.67
C VAL A 93 -3.06 2.20 18.12
N PRO A 94 -2.13 2.66 18.99
CA PRO A 94 -2.36 2.80 20.42
C PRO A 94 -3.68 3.48 20.86
N PRO A 95 -4.16 4.58 20.22
CA PRO A 95 -5.42 5.21 20.63
C PRO A 95 -6.66 4.33 20.49
N HIS A 96 -6.55 3.16 19.87
CA HIS A 96 -7.67 2.20 19.79
C HIS A 96 -8.04 1.61 21.16
N SER A 97 -7.11 1.56 22.15
CA SER A 97 -7.40 1.12 23.52
C SER A 97 -6.65 1.91 24.61
N VAL A 98 -5.76 2.82 24.22
CA VAL A 98 -5.06 3.71 25.15
C VAL A 98 -5.74 5.07 25.11
N ALA A 99 -6.36 5.47 26.22
CA ALA A 99 -7.03 6.76 26.31
C ALA A 99 -6.03 7.92 26.35
N ARG A 100 -6.46 9.09 25.89
CA ARG A 100 -5.65 10.30 25.90
C ARG A 100 -5.23 10.68 27.33
N PRO A 101 -4.02 11.21 27.56
CA PRO A 101 -3.50 11.50 28.89
C PRO A 101 -4.33 12.54 29.65
N GLU A 102 -5.03 13.45 28.96
CA GLU A 102 -5.89 14.47 29.56
C GLU A 102 -7.07 13.89 30.34
N LEU A 103 -7.53 12.72 29.96
CA LEU A 103 -8.67 12.07 30.61
C LEU A 103 -8.34 11.54 32.01
N LYS A 104 -7.02 11.35 32.31
CA LYS A 104 -6.54 10.89 33.63
C LYS A 104 -7.26 9.63 34.15
N ARG A 105 -7.58 8.71 33.27
CA ARG A 105 -8.19 7.41 33.56
C ARG A 105 -7.12 6.33 33.72
N GLU A 106 -7.48 5.17 34.23
CA GLU A 106 -6.58 4.02 34.44
C GLU A 106 -5.79 3.64 33.16
N LYS A 107 -6.47 3.66 31.99
CA LYS A 107 -5.87 3.35 30.69
C LYS A 107 -5.35 4.56 29.93
N SER A 108 -5.21 5.73 30.56
CA SER A 108 -4.70 6.94 29.93
C SER A 108 -3.18 6.95 29.89
N GLY A 109 -2.63 7.42 28.77
CA GLY A 109 -1.19 7.56 28.62
C GLY A 109 -0.78 8.36 27.38
N PRO A 110 0.52 8.71 27.25
CA PRO A 110 1.03 9.49 26.11
C PRO A 110 0.73 8.83 24.74
N LEU A 111 0.73 7.50 24.70
CA LEU A 111 0.43 6.72 23.50
C LEU A 111 -1.04 6.86 23.03
N GLY A 112 -1.95 7.35 23.87
CA GLY A 112 -3.32 7.71 23.47
C GLY A 112 -3.41 8.85 22.44
N ARG A 113 -2.26 9.40 22.00
CA ARG A 113 -2.16 10.38 20.90
C ARG A 113 -1.38 9.87 19.69
N ALA A 114 -0.92 8.62 19.71
CA ALA A 114 -0.18 8.00 18.62
C ALA A 114 -1.13 7.46 17.53
N TYR A 115 -1.93 8.34 16.95
CA TYR A 115 -2.87 8.04 15.87
C TYR A 115 -2.18 7.59 14.58
N THR A 116 -2.90 7.07 13.60
CA THR A 116 -2.37 6.57 12.32
C THR A 116 -1.49 7.58 11.58
N ASP A 117 -1.78 8.88 11.74
CA ASP A 117 -1.00 9.99 11.19
C ASP A 117 0.28 10.33 11.98
N LYS A 118 0.50 9.70 13.14
CA LYS A 118 1.65 9.91 14.03
C LYS A 118 2.59 8.71 14.16
N ILE A 119 2.22 7.57 13.55
CA ILE A 119 3.10 6.39 13.57
C ILE A 119 4.32 6.64 12.68
N GLU A 120 5.48 6.33 13.21
CA GLU A 120 6.75 6.45 12.51
C GLU A 120 6.80 5.48 11.31
N PRO A 121 7.23 5.92 10.11
CA PRO A 121 7.12 5.11 8.89
C PRO A 121 7.96 3.82 8.93
N TRP A 122 9.01 3.74 9.73
CA TRP A 122 9.81 2.53 9.90
C TRP A 122 9.05 1.42 10.66
N GLN A 123 8.03 1.77 11.45
CA GLN A 123 7.26 0.80 12.25
C GLN A 123 6.26 0.00 11.41
N PHE A 124 5.93 0.45 10.20
CA PHE A 124 5.00 -0.26 9.32
C PHE A 124 5.57 -1.56 8.74
N GLY A 125 6.87 -1.82 8.88
CA GLY A 125 7.47 -3.03 8.33
C GLY A 125 8.64 -3.57 9.14
N GLY A 126 9.04 -4.81 8.82
CA GLY A 126 10.14 -5.50 9.47
C GLY A 126 10.31 -6.94 9.01
N GLU A 127 11.13 -7.71 9.72
CA GLU A 127 11.30 -9.12 9.45
C GLU A 127 10.10 -9.93 9.94
N ALA A 128 9.42 -10.64 9.04
CA ALA A 128 8.32 -11.52 9.38
C ALA A 128 8.79 -12.70 10.25
N CYS A 129 8.13 -12.89 11.39
CA CYS A 129 8.23 -14.06 12.26
C CYS A 129 6.88 -14.76 12.29
N VAL A 130 6.70 -15.82 11.50
CA VAL A 130 5.41 -16.49 11.32
C VAL A 130 5.22 -17.56 12.38
N VAL A 131 4.40 -17.24 13.38
CA VAL A 131 4.01 -18.17 14.45
C VAL A 131 2.82 -19.01 13.97
N ASP A 132 3.06 -20.29 13.73
CA ASP A 132 2.03 -21.22 13.25
C ASP A 132 1.11 -21.67 14.39
N VAL A 133 -0.16 -21.27 14.30
CA VAL A 133 -1.23 -21.59 15.27
C VAL A 133 -2.43 -22.27 14.61
N ARG A 134 -2.24 -22.89 13.45
CA ARG A 134 -3.29 -23.59 12.70
C ARG A 134 -3.92 -24.74 13.48
N ASP A 135 -3.17 -25.34 14.40
CA ASP A 135 -3.65 -26.38 15.30
C ASP A 135 -4.77 -25.91 16.26
N LEU A 136 -4.93 -24.59 16.41
CA LEU A 136 -6.00 -23.98 17.20
C LEU A 136 -7.29 -23.74 16.39
N LEU A 137 -7.22 -23.73 15.07
CA LEU A 137 -8.38 -23.40 14.23
C LEU A 137 -9.57 -24.32 14.52
N ASP A 138 -10.74 -23.72 14.75
CA ASP A 138 -12.00 -24.39 15.10
C ASP A 138 -11.98 -25.23 16.41
N LYS A 139 -11.02 -24.99 17.31
CA LYS A 139 -10.85 -25.74 18.57
C LYS A 139 -11.54 -25.11 19.79
N ALA A 140 -12.39 -24.11 19.62
CA ALA A 140 -13.14 -23.48 20.71
C ALA A 140 -14.64 -23.75 20.63
N PRO A 141 -15.39 -23.54 21.74
CA PRO A 141 -16.85 -23.51 21.70
C PRO A 141 -17.37 -22.42 20.76
N LYS A 142 -18.63 -22.57 20.32
CA LYS A 142 -19.31 -21.53 19.52
C LYS A 142 -19.37 -20.21 20.29
N GLY A 143 -19.02 -19.12 19.63
CA GLY A 143 -18.94 -17.77 20.20
C GLY A 143 -17.68 -17.49 21.02
N ALA A 144 -16.74 -18.43 21.11
CA ALA A 144 -15.48 -18.24 21.81
C ALA A 144 -14.28 -18.48 20.87
N SER A 145 -13.19 -17.74 21.08
CA SER A 145 -11.93 -17.86 20.36
C SER A 145 -10.97 -18.83 21.04
N PRO A 146 -10.23 -19.64 20.29
CA PRO A 146 -9.06 -20.35 20.82
C PRO A 146 -7.95 -19.34 21.15
N LEU A 147 -7.24 -19.55 22.25
CA LEU A 147 -6.23 -18.61 22.74
C LEU A 147 -4.83 -18.94 22.22
N VAL A 148 -4.19 -17.97 21.57
CA VAL A 148 -2.76 -18.01 21.31
C VAL A 148 -2.03 -17.47 22.56
N ARG A 149 -1.22 -18.31 23.18
CA ARG A 149 -0.55 -18.07 24.44
C ARG A 149 0.97 -17.90 24.25
N PRO A 150 1.70 -17.40 25.28
CA PRO A 150 3.16 -17.28 25.22
C PRO A 150 3.89 -18.56 24.75
N GLU A 151 3.33 -19.75 25.07
CA GLU A 151 3.94 -21.03 24.69
C GLU A 151 4.00 -21.24 23.17
N HIS A 152 3.06 -20.65 22.40
CA HIS A 152 3.10 -20.75 20.94
C HIS A 152 4.26 -19.92 20.36
N VAL A 153 4.52 -18.74 20.92
CA VAL A 153 5.68 -17.92 20.57
C VAL A 153 6.97 -18.60 21.03
N ALA A 154 7.00 -19.13 22.25
CA ALA A 154 8.18 -19.86 22.76
C ALA A 154 8.50 -21.10 21.90
N ARG A 155 7.48 -21.82 21.40
CA ARG A 155 7.65 -22.92 20.45
C ARG A 155 8.30 -22.44 19.15
N PHE A 156 7.85 -21.31 18.59
CA PHE A 156 8.48 -20.69 17.43
C PHE A 156 9.94 -20.32 17.72
N GLU A 157 10.23 -19.70 18.88
CA GLU A 157 11.59 -19.31 19.26
C GLU A 157 12.53 -20.50 19.36
N GLN A 158 12.09 -21.63 19.90
CA GLN A 158 12.85 -22.88 19.98
C GLN A 158 13.15 -23.49 18.61
N GLN A 159 12.22 -23.37 17.66
CA GLN A 159 12.35 -23.96 16.32
C GLN A 159 13.18 -23.09 15.37
N HIS A 160 13.21 -21.79 15.57
CA HIS A 160 13.79 -20.85 14.63
C HIS A 160 14.79 -19.90 15.30
N ARG A 161 14.30 -18.86 15.96
CA ARG A 161 15.10 -17.86 16.69
C ARG A 161 14.23 -17.03 17.64
N PRO A 162 14.85 -16.39 18.67
CA PRO A 162 14.15 -15.44 19.52
C PRO A 162 13.55 -14.28 18.70
N VAL A 163 12.33 -13.84 19.06
CA VAL A 163 11.74 -12.61 18.56
C VAL A 163 12.39 -11.40 19.23
N ARG A 164 12.47 -10.27 18.51
CA ARG A 164 13.21 -9.08 18.96
C ARG A 164 12.64 -7.81 18.37
N PHE A 165 13.12 -6.67 18.87
CA PHE A 165 12.81 -5.35 18.28
C PHE A 165 13.06 -5.34 16.76
N GLY A 166 12.12 -4.77 16.01
CA GLY A 166 12.14 -4.66 14.55
C GLY A 166 11.64 -5.90 13.80
N ASP A 167 11.20 -6.94 14.53
CA ASP A 167 10.47 -8.06 13.94
C ASP A 167 8.97 -7.72 13.83
N VAL A 168 8.30 -8.33 12.85
CA VAL A 168 6.84 -8.36 12.71
C VAL A 168 6.38 -9.78 13.06
N VAL A 169 5.71 -9.93 14.20
CA VAL A 169 5.19 -11.24 14.63
C VAL A 169 3.83 -11.48 13.99
N LEU A 170 3.73 -12.51 13.16
CA LEU A 170 2.51 -12.86 12.43
C LEU A 170 1.92 -14.17 12.97
N PHE A 171 0.68 -14.11 13.44
CA PHE A 171 -0.06 -15.32 13.86
C PHE A 171 -0.79 -15.89 12.64
N ARG A 172 -0.36 -17.09 12.23
CA ARG A 172 -0.94 -17.79 11.08
C ARG A 172 -1.87 -18.89 11.53
N SER A 173 -3.15 -18.72 11.28
CA SER A 173 -4.20 -19.71 11.52
C SER A 173 -4.85 -20.24 10.26
N ASP A 174 -4.60 -19.63 9.09
CA ASP A 174 -5.29 -19.81 7.81
C ASP A 174 -6.81 -19.45 7.89
N TYR A 175 -7.21 -18.64 8.89
CA TYR A 175 -8.61 -18.27 9.13
C TYR A 175 -9.23 -17.46 8.00
N SER A 176 -8.58 -16.35 7.60
CA SER A 176 -9.04 -15.51 6.50
C SER A 176 -9.06 -16.30 5.18
N ASP A 177 -8.02 -17.10 4.91
CA ASP A 177 -7.94 -17.95 3.72
C ASP A 177 -9.12 -18.93 3.62
N LYS A 178 -9.67 -19.37 4.76
CA LYS A 178 -10.77 -20.31 4.83
C LYS A 178 -12.15 -19.65 4.80
N TYR A 179 -12.34 -18.56 5.55
CA TYR A 179 -13.65 -18.03 5.88
C TYR A 179 -14.00 -16.67 5.29
N TYR A 180 -13.05 -15.95 4.72
CA TYR A 180 -13.34 -14.71 4.00
C TYR A 180 -13.90 -15.05 2.62
N ARG A 181 -15.21 -15.09 2.51
CA ARG A 181 -15.97 -15.48 1.31
C ARG A 181 -17.05 -14.44 1.04
N PRO A 182 -17.61 -14.38 -0.18
CA PRO A 182 -18.81 -13.58 -0.43
C PRO A 182 -19.96 -13.97 0.49
N LEU A 183 -20.82 -13.01 0.82
CA LEU A 183 -22.05 -13.28 1.57
C LEU A 183 -23.01 -14.12 0.70
N PRO A 184 -23.80 -15.07 1.28
CA PRO A 184 -24.01 -15.25 2.73
C PRO A 184 -22.96 -16.13 3.42
N GLU A 185 -22.13 -16.90 2.71
CA GLU A 185 -21.16 -17.83 3.32
C GLU A 185 -20.13 -17.09 4.19
N GLY A 186 -19.73 -15.89 3.76
CA GLY A 186 -18.80 -15.02 4.48
C GLY A 186 -19.29 -14.56 5.86
N ARG A 187 -20.55 -14.80 6.24
CA ARG A 187 -21.04 -14.57 7.62
C ARG A 187 -20.19 -15.30 8.65
N ARG A 188 -19.59 -16.46 8.26
CA ARG A 188 -18.69 -17.26 9.11
C ARG A 188 -17.47 -16.46 9.59
N PHE A 189 -17.03 -15.45 8.83
CA PHE A 189 -15.85 -14.67 9.15
C PHE A 189 -16.00 -13.87 10.45
N ILE A 190 -17.18 -13.27 10.70
CA ILE A 190 -17.45 -12.50 11.92
C ILE A 190 -18.85 -12.78 12.47
N ALA A 191 -19.91 -12.57 11.68
CA ALA A 191 -21.29 -12.50 12.17
C ALA A 191 -21.76 -13.79 12.85
N ASP A 192 -21.41 -14.96 12.34
CA ASP A 192 -21.83 -16.23 12.93
C ASP A 192 -21.12 -16.55 14.25
N ILE A 193 -19.94 -15.93 14.50
CA ILE A 193 -19.28 -16.02 15.79
C ILE A 193 -20.04 -15.19 16.83
N LEU A 194 -20.33 -13.93 16.49
CA LEU A 194 -21.09 -13.01 17.36
C LEU A 194 -22.48 -13.55 17.67
N ASP A 195 -23.12 -14.22 16.71
CA ASP A 195 -24.39 -14.93 16.88
C ASP A 195 -24.25 -16.26 17.67
N ARG A 196 -23.05 -16.63 18.12
CA ARG A 196 -22.75 -17.91 18.79
C ARG A 196 -23.13 -19.15 17.96
N LYS A 197 -23.04 -19.05 16.64
CA LYS A 197 -23.31 -20.16 15.69
C LYS A 197 -22.06 -20.94 15.33
N ALA A 198 -20.87 -20.32 15.47
CA ALA A 198 -19.59 -20.86 15.08
C ALA A 198 -18.48 -20.57 16.12
N PRO A 199 -17.37 -21.36 16.17
CA PRO A 199 -16.18 -21.01 16.93
C PRO A 199 -15.56 -19.70 16.46
N GLY A 200 -14.87 -18.98 17.35
CA GLY A 200 -14.08 -17.80 17.02
C GLY A 200 -12.76 -18.15 16.32
N TYR A 201 -12.05 -17.13 15.96
CA TYR A 201 -10.72 -17.20 15.36
C TYR A 201 -9.62 -17.32 16.43
N PRO A 202 -8.49 -18.01 16.15
CA PRO A 202 -7.34 -18.05 17.05
C PRO A 202 -6.70 -16.69 17.18
N ASP A 203 -6.58 -16.17 18.41
CA ASP A 203 -5.95 -14.86 18.66
C ASP A 203 -5.15 -14.85 19.96
N PRO A 204 -4.15 -13.96 20.09
CA PRO A 204 -3.35 -13.83 21.30
C PRO A 204 -4.19 -13.37 22.49
N ASP A 205 -3.91 -13.98 23.65
CA ASP A 205 -4.45 -13.49 24.91
C ASP A 205 -3.60 -12.32 25.47
N PRO A 206 -4.06 -11.62 26.52
CA PRO A 206 -3.29 -10.53 27.12
C PRO A 206 -1.87 -10.92 27.55
N ASP A 207 -1.68 -12.14 28.08
CA ASP A 207 -0.36 -12.61 28.52
C ASP A 207 0.61 -12.78 27.35
N CYS A 208 0.11 -13.19 26.19
CA CYS A 208 0.90 -13.28 24.96
C CYS A 208 1.34 -11.88 24.48
N MET A 209 0.47 -10.88 24.58
CA MET A 209 0.82 -9.50 24.22
C MET A 209 1.86 -8.91 25.18
N GLU A 210 1.72 -9.14 26.50
CA GLU A 210 2.73 -8.76 27.51
C GLU A 210 4.08 -9.45 27.23
N PHE A 211 4.05 -10.73 26.91
CA PHE A 211 5.25 -11.51 26.57
C PHE A 211 6.01 -10.91 25.39
N LEU A 212 5.29 -10.48 24.34
CA LEU A 212 5.87 -9.84 23.16
C LEU A 212 6.34 -8.40 23.46
N GLY A 213 5.56 -7.63 24.22
CA GLY A 213 5.92 -6.27 24.64
C GLY A 213 7.21 -6.24 25.44
N ASN A 214 7.40 -7.18 26.36
CA ASN A 214 8.63 -7.32 27.16
C ASN A 214 9.86 -7.70 26.31
N ARG A 215 9.67 -8.18 25.07
CA ARG A 215 10.72 -8.45 24.08
C ARG A 215 10.98 -7.26 23.14
N GLY A 216 10.23 -6.17 23.31
CA GLY A 216 10.33 -4.97 22.48
C GLY A 216 9.74 -5.15 21.08
N VAL A 217 8.85 -6.13 20.86
CA VAL A 217 8.08 -6.26 19.62
C VAL A 217 7.09 -5.11 19.54
N LEU A 218 7.10 -4.38 18.43
CA LEU A 218 6.23 -3.22 18.20
C LEU A 218 5.29 -3.40 17.01
N THR A 219 5.44 -4.47 16.23
CA THR A 219 4.61 -4.69 15.04
C THR A 219 4.18 -6.15 14.99
N LEU A 220 2.88 -6.36 14.81
CA LEU A 220 2.27 -7.68 14.76
C LEU A 220 1.32 -7.79 13.57
N GLY A 221 0.77 -8.98 13.37
CA GLY A 221 -0.32 -9.22 12.44
C GLY A 221 -1.00 -10.56 12.71
N THR A 222 -2.26 -10.64 12.31
CA THR A 222 -3.05 -11.87 12.36
C THR A 222 -3.84 -12.05 11.07
N ASP A 223 -4.04 -13.32 10.70
CA ASP A 223 -4.96 -13.67 9.62
C ASP A 223 -6.40 -13.92 10.11
N SER A 224 -6.71 -13.45 11.31
CA SER A 224 -8.05 -13.42 11.87
C SER A 224 -8.74 -12.06 11.67
N ALA A 225 -10.01 -11.98 12.05
CA ALA A 225 -10.82 -10.79 11.85
C ALA A 225 -10.50 -9.65 12.84
N SER A 226 -9.80 -9.94 13.93
CA SER A 226 -9.38 -9.00 14.97
C SER A 226 -8.14 -9.53 15.69
N MET A 227 -7.50 -8.68 16.51
CA MET A 227 -6.39 -9.04 17.40
C MET A 227 -6.89 -9.21 18.84
N GLY A 228 -8.01 -9.88 19.04
CA GLY A 228 -8.55 -10.07 20.38
C GLY A 228 -9.55 -11.20 20.49
N PRO A 229 -9.31 -12.18 21.41
CA PRO A 229 -10.18 -13.33 21.55
C PRO A 229 -11.58 -12.98 22.05
N LEU A 230 -12.59 -13.51 21.40
CA LEU A 230 -13.99 -13.40 21.82
C LEU A 230 -14.34 -14.42 22.92
N PRO A 231 -15.33 -14.16 23.80
CA PRO A 231 -16.12 -12.91 23.83
C PRO A 231 -15.53 -11.80 24.70
N ASP A 232 -14.69 -12.12 25.70
CA ASP A 232 -14.40 -11.22 26.82
C ASP A 232 -12.98 -10.69 26.84
N LEU A 233 -12.09 -11.21 25.99
CA LEU A 233 -10.66 -10.87 25.98
C LEU A 233 -10.25 -9.90 24.86
N ALA A 234 -11.18 -9.48 23.98
CA ALA A 234 -10.84 -8.61 22.88
C ALA A 234 -10.21 -7.28 23.37
N GLU A 235 -10.92 -6.52 24.20
CA GLU A 235 -10.42 -5.26 24.73
C GLU A 235 -9.21 -5.42 25.66
N PRO A 236 -9.18 -6.37 26.62
CA PRO A 236 -7.97 -6.61 27.42
C PRO A 236 -6.71 -6.91 26.59
N THR A 237 -6.83 -7.68 25.51
CA THR A 237 -5.73 -7.98 24.60
C THR A 237 -5.26 -6.75 23.84
N HIS A 238 -6.19 -5.94 23.32
CA HIS A 238 -5.86 -4.68 22.67
C HIS A 238 -5.06 -3.77 23.60
N TYR A 239 -5.56 -3.54 24.82
CA TYR A 239 -4.86 -2.70 25.78
C TYR A 239 -3.49 -3.27 26.17
N ALA A 240 -3.38 -4.59 26.38
CA ALA A 240 -2.13 -5.25 26.75
C ALA A 240 -1.02 -5.02 25.72
N GLY A 241 -1.36 -4.99 24.43
CA GLY A 241 -0.40 -4.72 23.34
C GLY A 241 -0.19 -3.22 23.10
N LEU A 242 -1.26 -2.47 22.94
CA LEU A 242 -1.22 -1.06 22.52
C LEU A 242 -0.54 -0.15 23.55
N LYS A 243 -0.56 -0.49 24.83
CA LYS A 243 0.15 0.24 25.87
C LYS A 243 1.69 0.19 25.73
N TYR A 244 2.23 -0.76 24.99
CA TYR A 244 3.66 -0.82 24.62
C TYR A 244 4.01 -0.01 23.37
N GLY A 245 3.02 0.59 22.70
CA GLY A 245 3.18 1.28 21.42
C GLY A 245 3.18 0.31 20.23
N MET A 246 2.65 -0.89 20.41
CA MET A 246 2.44 -1.82 19.32
C MET A 246 1.46 -1.27 18.30
N ILE A 247 1.66 -1.68 17.06
CA ILE A 247 0.70 -1.57 15.96
C ILE A 247 0.52 -2.94 15.33
N TRP A 248 -0.60 -3.21 14.70
CA TRP A 248 -0.77 -4.51 14.06
C TRP A 248 -1.71 -4.51 12.86
N THR A 249 -1.56 -5.56 12.06
CA THR A 249 -2.46 -5.92 10.99
C THR A 249 -3.53 -6.85 11.48
N GLU A 250 -4.80 -6.54 11.19
CA GLU A 250 -5.91 -7.49 11.28
C GLU A 250 -6.40 -7.86 9.87
N GLY A 251 -6.96 -9.05 9.72
CA GLY A 251 -7.46 -9.51 8.43
C GLY A 251 -6.38 -9.73 7.39
N ALA A 252 -5.21 -10.24 7.78
CA ALA A 252 -4.22 -10.70 6.81
C ALA A 252 -4.70 -11.98 6.10
N THR A 253 -4.15 -12.28 4.93
CA THR A 253 -4.39 -13.52 4.17
C THR A 253 -3.09 -14.02 3.54
N ASN A 254 -3.07 -15.22 2.98
CA ASN A 254 -1.89 -15.77 2.29
C ASN A 254 -0.61 -15.86 3.15
N LEU A 255 -0.70 -15.88 4.49
CA LEU A 255 0.47 -16.03 5.36
C LEU A 255 1.21 -17.35 5.15
N LYS A 256 0.57 -18.34 4.53
CA LYS A 256 1.18 -19.62 4.10
C LYS A 256 2.30 -19.47 3.06
N GLU A 257 2.32 -18.35 2.34
CA GLU A 257 3.34 -18.04 1.32
C GLU A 257 4.66 -17.55 1.94
N LEU A 258 4.67 -17.27 3.25
CA LEU A 258 5.84 -16.81 3.97
C LEU A 258 6.66 -17.96 4.55
N PRO A 259 8.01 -17.88 4.48
CA PRO A 259 8.87 -18.68 5.34
C PRO A 259 8.69 -18.29 6.82
N PRO A 260 9.08 -19.11 7.76
CA PRO A 260 9.00 -18.79 9.18
C PRO A 260 9.74 -17.50 9.59
N THR A 261 10.84 -17.17 8.90
CA THR A 261 11.67 -15.97 9.10
C THR A 261 12.30 -15.53 7.77
N GLY A 262 12.88 -14.33 7.73
CA GLY A 262 13.68 -13.83 6.60
C GLY A 262 12.91 -13.11 5.51
N ALA A 263 11.57 -13.12 5.52
CA ALA A 263 10.77 -12.27 4.65
C ALA A 263 10.65 -10.86 5.23
N PHE A 264 10.57 -9.84 4.38
CA PHE A 264 10.12 -8.51 4.77
C PHE A 264 8.59 -8.47 4.71
N TYR A 265 7.95 -7.98 5.77
CA TYR A 265 6.51 -7.71 5.81
C TYR A 265 6.26 -6.24 6.04
N CYS A 266 5.21 -5.69 5.42
CA CYS A 266 4.80 -4.30 5.55
C CYS A 266 3.28 -4.17 5.43
N LEU A 267 2.69 -3.28 6.25
CA LEU A 267 1.31 -2.82 6.12
C LEU A 267 1.31 -1.31 5.93
N LEU A 268 0.71 -0.81 4.87
CA LEU A 268 0.53 0.62 4.60
C LEU A 268 -0.96 0.93 4.48
N GLY A 269 -1.41 1.99 5.13
CA GLY A 269 -2.78 2.48 5.05
C GLY A 269 -2.82 4.00 4.99
N PRO A 270 -3.89 4.60 4.42
CA PRO A 270 -4.05 6.04 4.35
C PRO A 270 -3.81 6.72 5.70
N LYS A 271 -3.29 7.94 5.66
CA LYS A 271 -2.83 8.68 6.86
C LYS A 271 -3.93 9.57 7.41
N HIS A 272 -4.91 8.98 8.07
CA HIS A 272 -6.08 9.71 8.60
C HIS A 272 -5.75 10.54 9.84
N GLU A 273 -6.11 11.84 9.85
CA GLU A 273 -5.95 12.72 11.02
C GLU A 273 -6.73 12.15 12.21
N GLY A 274 -6.00 11.86 13.29
CA GLY A 274 -6.61 11.36 14.54
C GLY A 274 -7.32 10.02 14.40
N GLY A 275 -6.94 9.17 13.43
CA GLY A 275 -7.48 7.82 13.29
C GLY A 275 -6.89 6.85 14.32
N PRO A 276 -7.70 6.19 15.19
CA PRO A 276 -7.21 5.18 16.13
C PRO A 276 -6.92 3.83 15.44
N TYR A 277 -7.33 3.68 14.20
CA TYR A 277 -7.12 2.55 13.29
C TYR A 277 -7.35 3.03 11.86
N GLY A 278 -7.10 2.20 10.85
CA GLY A 278 -7.39 2.54 9.46
C GLY A 278 -7.25 1.34 8.52
N GLU A 279 -8.02 1.36 7.44
CA GLU A 279 -7.90 0.42 6.34
C GLU A 279 -6.50 0.47 5.72
N GLY A 280 -6.01 -0.66 5.19
CA GLY A 280 -4.69 -0.71 4.60
C GLY A 280 -4.49 -1.83 3.60
N ARG A 281 -3.27 -1.92 3.08
CA ARG A 281 -2.82 -3.04 2.26
C ARG A 281 -1.51 -3.59 2.81
N ALA A 282 -1.53 -4.87 3.17
CA ALA A 282 -0.39 -5.61 3.67
C ALA A 282 0.26 -6.42 2.54
N PHE A 283 1.58 -6.47 2.54
CA PHE A 283 2.34 -7.27 1.59
C PHE A 283 3.68 -7.71 2.19
N SER A 284 4.30 -8.66 1.55
CA SER A 284 5.65 -9.10 1.89
C SER A 284 6.55 -9.22 0.67
N VAL A 285 7.85 -9.22 0.92
CA VAL A 285 8.90 -9.50 -0.06
C VAL A 285 9.68 -10.73 0.40
N VAL A 286 9.78 -11.73 -0.48
CA VAL A 286 10.41 -13.03 -0.21
C VAL A 286 11.48 -13.31 -1.25
N GLY A 287 12.62 -13.82 -0.83
CA GLY A 287 13.72 -14.19 -1.73
C GLY A 287 14.65 -13.02 -2.10
N GLY A 288 15.83 -13.34 -2.59
CA GLY A 288 16.85 -12.38 -2.93
C GLY A 288 17.42 -11.57 -1.74
N ASP A 289 18.12 -10.50 -2.05
CA ASP A 289 18.73 -9.60 -1.07
C ASP A 289 17.79 -8.48 -0.58
N LEU A 290 16.73 -8.21 -1.33
CA LEU A 290 15.84 -7.07 -1.07
C LEU A 290 15.19 -7.12 0.32
N PRO A 291 14.63 -8.27 0.80
CA PRO A 291 14.06 -8.34 2.15
C PRO A 291 15.04 -7.89 3.22
N ARG A 292 16.29 -8.37 3.18
CA ARG A 292 17.32 -8.01 4.16
C ARG A 292 17.57 -6.49 4.19
N ARG A 293 17.68 -5.84 3.04
CA ARG A 293 17.89 -4.39 2.95
C ARG A 293 16.73 -3.60 3.57
N LEU A 294 15.49 -3.99 3.25
CA LEU A 294 14.30 -3.32 3.78
C LEU A 294 14.17 -3.52 5.30
N ILE A 295 14.43 -4.74 5.79
CA ILE A 295 14.45 -5.05 7.22
C ILE A 295 15.51 -4.21 7.95
N GLU A 296 16.71 -4.10 7.41
CA GLU A 296 17.79 -3.28 7.99
C GLU A 296 17.39 -1.80 8.04
N SER A 297 16.74 -1.28 7.01
CA SER A 297 16.24 0.11 7.00
C SER A 297 15.24 0.35 8.12
N CYS A 298 14.26 -0.55 8.31
CA CYS A 298 13.30 -0.45 9.42
C CYS A 298 13.99 -0.54 10.79
N LYS A 299 14.88 -1.52 11.00
CA LYS A 299 15.64 -1.67 12.27
C LYS A 299 16.48 -0.44 12.59
N ASN A 300 17.03 0.22 11.60
CA ASN A 300 17.82 1.44 11.74
C ASN A 300 16.97 2.72 11.70
N LYS A 301 15.65 2.62 11.66
CA LYS A 301 14.68 3.74 11.62
C LYS A 301 14.90 4.68 10.43
N ARG A 302 15.42 4.16 9.31
CA ARG A 302 15.67 4.90 8.08
C ARG A 302 14.47 4.81 7.16
N ALA A 303 13.51 5.66 7.40
CA ALA A 303 12.25 5.72 6.65
C ALA A 303 11.76 7.16 6.52
N ILE A 304 11.11 7.48 5.40
CA ILE A 304 10.48 8.78 5.14
C ILE A 304 9.04 8.51 4.72
N ASP A 305 8.10 9.20 5.36
CA ASP A 305 6.69 9.23 4.95
C ASP A 305 6.49 10.24 3.83
N LEU A 306 5.98 9.78 2.71
CA LEU A 306 5.72 10.59 1.53
C LEU A 306 4.24 10.92 1.31
N SER A 307 3.37 10.63 2.29
CA SER A 307 1.94 10.91 2.18
C SER A 307 1.49 12.02 3.11
N PRO A 308 0.65 12.96 2.63
CA PRO A 308 0.03 13.95 3.48
C PRO A 308 -0.95 13.30 4.44
N THR A 309 -1.24 13.99 5.54
CA THR A 309 -2.34 13.61 6.42
C THR A 309 -3.68 13.89 5.74
N LEU A 310 -4.56 12.91 5.70
CA LEU A 310 -5.93 13.09 5.23
C LEU A 310 -6.73 13.81 6.32
N SER A 311 -7.08 15.05 6.06
CA SER A 311 -7.79 15.94 6.99
C SER A 311 -8.89 16.71 6.25
N PRO A 312 -10.08 16.86 6.85
CA PRO A 312 -11.13 17.72 6.28
C PRO A 312 -10.73 19.19 6.13
N LYS A 313 -9.62 19.60 6.77
CA LYS A 313 -9.09 20.96 6.71
C LYS A 313 -8.18 21.23 5.51
N LEU A 314 -7.78 20.17 4.79
CA LEU A 314 -6.80 20.24 3.69
C LEU A 314 -7.47 20.03 2.33
N PRO A 315 -6.98 20.68 1.27
CA PRO A 315 -7.49 20.57 -0.09
C PRO A 315 -6.94 19.32 -0.80
N LEU A 316 -7.40 18.13 -0.39
CA LEU A 316 -6.81 16.85 -0.77
C LEU A 316 -7.19 16.36 -2.16
N THR A 317 -8.15 17.01 -2.84
CA THR A 317 -8.63 16.64 -4.18
C THR A 317 -8.84 17.86 -5.04
N SER A 318 -8.88 17.66 -6.36
CA SER A 318 -9.22 18.72 -7.31
C SER A 318 -10.62 19.28 -7.04
N PRO A 319 -10.80 20.61 -6.99
CA PRO A 319 -12.11 21.24 -6.81
C PRO A 319 -13.07 21.03 -8.01
N GLY A 320 -12.57 20.47 -9.11
CA GLY A 320 -13.29 20.33 -10.36
C GLY A 320 -13.22 21.59 -11.23
N ILE A 321 -13.18 21.38 -12.53
CA ILE A 321 -13.09 22.48 -13.50
C ILE A 321 -14.38 23.29 -13.48
N GLY A 322 -14.28 24.61 -13.30
CA GLY A 322 -15.38 25.56 -13.43
C GLY A 322 -16.19 25.86 -12.16
N THR A 323 -15.91 25.22 -11.02
CA THR A 323 -16.67 25.50 -9.78
C THR A 323 -16.11 26.66 -8.96
N GLY A 324 -14.81 26.98 -9.11
CA GLY A 324 -14.14 28.06 -8.38
C GLY A 324 -14.10 27.92 -6.85
N GLU A 325 -14.69 26.87 -6.31
CA GLU A 325 -14.77 26.59 -4.89
C GLU A 325 -14.14 25.24 -4.56
N HIS A 326 -13.52 25.13 -3.38
CA HIS A 326 -13.07 23.85 -2.87
C HIS A 326 -14.26 22.92 -2.64
N ARG A 327 -14.28 21.83 -3.38
CA ARG A 327 -15.14 20.71 -3.08
C ARG A 327 -14.48 19.93 -1.94
N GLN A 328 -15.08 19.92 -0.76
CA GLN A 328 -14.61 19.04 0.31
C GLN A 328 -15.01 17.61 -0.06
N THR A 329 -14.04 16.82 -0.49
CA THR A 329 -14.23 15.43 -0.94
C THR A 329 -13.66 14.41 0.03
N TYR A 330 -13.24 14.88 1.20
CA TYR A 330 -12.84 14.05 2.33
C TYR A 330 -13.62 14.50 3.56
N LEU A 331 -14.51 13.65 4.04
CA LEU A 331 -15.26 13.83 5.29
C LEU A 331 -14.90 12.70 6.23
N LYS A 332 -14.56 13.06 7.46
CA LYS A 332 -14.37 12.12 8.56
C LYS A 332 -15.58 12.20 9.49
N VAL A 333 -16.13 11.05 9.85
CA VAL A 333 -17.25 10.93 10.78
C VAL A 333 -16.78 10.09 11.96
N ASP A 334 -16.80 10.69 13.14
CA ASP A 334 -16.40 10.02 14.38
C ASP A 334 -17.64 9.64 15.19
N PHE A 335 -17.69 8.39 15.67
CA PHE A 335 -18.72 7.86 16.57
C PHE A 335 -18.06 7.48 17.89
N LEU A 336 -18.57 8.03 19.01
CA LEU A 336 -18.12 7.59 20.33
C LEU A 336 -18.65 6.19 20.61
N TYR A 337 -17.74 5.22 20.73
CA TYR A 337 -18.07 3.83 21.06
C TYR A 337 -18.10 3.60 22.57
N SER A 338 -17.10 4.11 23.27
CA SER A 338 -17.00 3.99 24.73
C SER A 338 -16.41 5.26 25.32
N GLU A 339 -17.23 5.98 26.08
CA GLU A 339 -16.75 7.15 26.82
C GLU A 339 -15.70 6.75 27.88
N TYR A 340 -15.87 5.60 28.52
CA TYR A 340 -14.94 5.11 29.53
C TYR A 340 -13.55 4.84 28.97
N LEU A 341 -13.47 4.26 27.77
CA LEU A 341 -12.21 3.93 27.09
C LEU A 341 -11.68 5.07 26.20
N ASP A 342 -12.46 6.15 26.03
CA ASP A 342 -12.20 7.17 25.00
C ASP A 342 -12.06 6.54 23.59
N MET A 343 -12.82 5.49 23.36
CA MET A 343 -12.76 4.75 22.11
C MET A 343 -13.76 5.31 21.11
N TRP A 344 -13.24 5.65 19.93
CA TRP A 344 -14.01 6.20 18.84
C TRP A 344 -13.93 5.29 17.62
N HIS A 345 -15.08 5.06 16.99
CA HIS A 345 -15.13 4.54 15.63
C HIS A 345 -15.11 5.68 14.65
N HIS A 346 -14.41 5.53 13.56
CA HIS A 346 -14.39 6.51 12.51
C HIS A 346 -14.60 5.89 11.13
N GLY A 347 -15.27 6.63 10.28
CA GLY A 347 -15.45 6.31 8.89
C GLY A 347 -15.23 7.53 8.03
N HIS A 348 -15.09 7.27 6.73
CA HIS A 348 -14.74 8.27 5.75
C HIS A 348 -15.69 8.22 4.55
N PHE A 349 -16.10 9.39 4.12
CA PHE A 349 -16.65 9.60 2.79
C PHE A 349 -15.60 10.38 2.00
N MET A 350 -14.97 9.75 1.02
CA MET A 350 -13.84 10.35 0.32
C MET A 350 -13.82 10.00 -1.16
N ASP A 351 -13.33 10.96 -1.95
CA ASP A 351 -12.91 10.68 -3.32
C ASP A 351 -11.74 9.70 -3.31
N ALA A 352 -11.73 8.74 -4.22
CA ALA A 352 -10.66 7.75 -4.33
C ALA A 352 -9.31 8.36 -4.72
N THR A 353 -9.29 9.63 -5.18
CA THR A 353 -8.08 10.42 -5.45
C THR A 353 -7.67 11.33 -4.29
N ALA A 354 -8.21 11.15 -3.07
CA ALA A 354 -7.89 11.99 -1.93
C ALA A 354 -6.45 11.77 -1.42
N GLY A 355 -5.64 12.82 -1.40
CA GLY A 355 -4.24 12.78 -0.96
C GLY A 355 -3.37 11.88 -1.84
N THR A 356 -2.44 11.12 -1.25
CA THR A 356 -1.61 10.19 -2.03
C THR A 356 -2.44 9.01 -2.52
N HIS A 357 -2.48 8.81 -3.82
CA HIS A 357 -3.30 7.78 -4.44
C HIS A 357 -2.65 7.14 -5.67
N LEU A 358 -3.14 5.94 -6.00
CA LEU A 358 -2.80 5.19 -7.20
C LEU A 358 -3.72 5.60 -8.35
N VAL A 359 -3.15 5.78 -9.53
CA VAL A 359 -3.86 5.91 -10.80
C VAL A 359 -3.60 4.65 -11.64
N PRO A 360 -4.55 3.71 -11.69
CA PRO A 360 -4.45 2.50 -12.50
C PRO A 360 -4.83 2.76 -13.97
N PRO A 361 -4.54 1.82 -14.91
CA PRO A 361 -4.90 1.97 -16.31
C PRO A 361 -6.38 2.26 -16.58
N SER A 362 -7.28 1.69 -15.78
CA SER A 362 -8.73 1.90 -15.93
C SER A 362 -9.21 3.32 -15.57
N TYR A 363 -8.36 4.17 -14.99
CA TYR A 363 -8.70 5.56 -14.67
C TYR A 363 -9.11 6.35 -15.92
N ALA A 364 -8.39 6.20 -17.04
CA ALA A 364 -8.65 6.92 -18.29
C ALA A 364 -8.90 6.00 -19.50
N LEU A 365 -8.86 4.67 -19.32
CA LEU A 365 -9.17 3.72 -20.38
C LEU A 365 -10.56 3.08 -20.16
N PRO A 366 -11.37 2.94 -21.23
CA PRO A 366 -12.63 2.21 -21.16
C PRO A 366 -12.40 0.72 -20.92
N ALA A 367 -13.40 0.05 -20.38
CA ALA A 367 -13.32 -1.38 -20.03
C ALA A 367 -13.39 -2.32 -21.23
N ASP A 368 -13.93 -1.85 -22.37
CA ASP A 368 -14.09 -2.65 -23.60
C ASP A 368 -13.91 -1.79 -24.86
N ASP A 369 -13.85 -2.44 -26.03
CA ASP A 369 -13.61 -1.81 -27.34
C ASP A 369 -14.84 -1.11 -27.95
N LYS A 370 -15.96 -1.03 -27.23
CA LYS A 370 -17.13 -0.32 -27.75
C LYS A 370 -16.81 1.16 -27.97
N PRO A 371 -17.34 1.77 -29.04
CA PRO A 371 -17.15 3.18 -29.26
C PRO A 371 -17.64 4.00 -28.06
N VAL A 372 -16.74 4.79 -27.47
CA VAL A 372 -17.09 5.69 -26.37
C VAL A 372 -17.70 6.97 -26.98
N PRO A 373 -18.89 7.39 -26.57
CA PRO A 373 -19.53 8.58 -27.10
C PRO A 373 -18.96 9.86 -26.47
N TYR A 374 -17.65 10.07 -26.60
CA TYR A 374 -16.98 11.27 -26.10
C TYR A 374 -17.55 12.55 -26.72
N ALA A 375 -17.42 13.67 -25.99
CA ALA A 375 -17.62 14.99 -26.54
C ALA A 375 -16.76 15.20 -27.81
N PRO A 376 -17.22 16.02 -28.79
CA PRO A 376 -16.50 16.22 -30.06
C PRO A 376 -15.02 16.60 -29.90
N GLU A 377 -14.74 17.45 -28.93
CA GLU A 377 -13.37 17.89 -28.61
C GLU A 377 -12.48 16.74 -28.16
N VAL A 378 -12.96 15.90 -27.24
CA VAL A 378 -12.22 14.73 -26.73
C VAL A 378 -11.99 13.69 -27.83
N ARG A 379 -12.95 13.55 -28.77
CA ARG A 379 -12.76 12.68 -29.94
C ARG A 379 -11.60 13.17 -30.82
N GLY A 380 -11.51 14.48 -31.06
CA GLY A 380 -10.41 15.07 -31.81
C GLY A 380 -9.06 14.84 -31.11
N TRP A 381 -9.02 14.95 -29.78
CA TRP A 381 -7.80 14.64 -29.00
C TRP A 381 -7.41 13.16 -29.11
N LEU A 382 -8.40 12.27 -29.13
CA LEU A 382 -8.15 10.84 -29.29
C LEU A 382 -7.58 10.51 -30.68
N GLU A 383 -8.11 11.10 -31.74
CA GLU A 383 -7.61 10.94 -33.11
C GLU A 383 -6.13 11.41 -33.20
N ASP A 384 -5.81 12.57 -32.62
CA ASP A 384 -4.46 13.10 -32.57
C ASP A 384 -3.52 12.18 -31.75
N TYR A 385 -4.00 11.68 -30.61
CA TYR A 385 -3.25 10.75 -29.78
C TYR A 385 -2.96 9.46 -30.54
N GLU A 386 -3.97 8.81 -31.12
CA GLU A 386 -3.82 7.52 -31.80
C GLU A 386 -2.94 7.63 -33.06
N LYS A 387 -2.99 8.76 -33.74
CA LYS A 387 -2.12 9.04 -34.88
C LYS A 387 -0.62 9.09 -34.48
N LYS A 388 -0.31 9.62 -33.29
CA LYS A 388 1.08 9.79 -32.85
C LYS A 388 1.60 8.61 -32.03
N TYR A 389 0.78 8.03 -31.16
CA TYR A 389 1.21 7.09 -30.13
C TYR A 389 0.64 5.68 -30.30
N GLY A 390 -0.21 5.47 -31.30
CA GLY A 390 -0.92 4.21 -31.52
C GLY A 390 -2.24 4.13 -30.74
N LYS A 391 -2.94 3.02 -30.88
CA LYS A 391 -4.24 2.82 -30.25
C LYS A 391 -4.22 3.06 -28.74
N ARG A 392 -5.18 3.85 -28.25
CA ARG A 392 -5.38 4.05 -26.80
C ARG A 392 -5.62 2.72 -26.08
N GLY A 393 -6.36 1.80 -26.73
CA GLY A 393 -6.71 0.52 -26.14
C GLY A 393 -7.80 0.60 -25.07
N VAL A 394 -7.89 -0.48 -24.28
CA VAL A 394 -8.86 -0.67 -23.20
C VAL A 394 -8.17 -1.26 -21.98
N SER A 395 -8.74 -1.06 -20.79
CA SER A 395 -8.26 -1.73 -19.60
C SER A 395 -9.37 -1.92 -18.56
N ARG A 396 -9.41 -3.11 -17.96
CA ARG A 396 -10.21 -3.39 -16.77
C ARG A 396 -9.36 -3.42 -15.50
N ARG A 397 -8.07 -3.07 -15.59
CA ARG A 397 -7.15 -3.12 -14.46
C ARG A 397 -7.45 -1.96 -13.50
N THR A 398 -8.21 -2.29 -12.48
CA THR A 398 -8.56 -1.43 -11.35
C THR A 398 -7.57 -1.61 -10.19
N THR A 399 -7.73 -0.87 -9.11
CA THR A 399 -6.75 -0.77 -8.01
C THR A 399 -6.35 -2.12 -7.42
N GLU A 400 -7.30 -3.02 -7.19
CA GLU A 400 -7.06 -4.34 -6.62
C GLU A 400 -6.29 -5.28 -7.56
N GLN A 401 -6.30 -5.00 -8.86
CA GLN A 401 -5.64 -5.79 -9.90
C GLN A 401 -4.24 -5.29 -10.25
N VAL A 402 -3.83 -4.14 -9.69
CA VAL A 402 -2.46 -3.66 -9.84
C VAL A 402 -1.55 -4.51 -8.94
N PRO A 403 -0.54 -5.21 -9.52
CA PRO A 403 0.43 -5.96 -8.72
C PRO A 403 1.22 -5.04 -7.79
N ILE A 404 1.47 -5.47 -6.55
CA ILE A 404 2.20 -4.67 -5.55
C ILE A 404 3.59 -4.28 -6.06
N GLU A 405 4.28 -5.19 -6.73
CA GLU A 405 5.62 -4.94 -7.28
C GLU A 405 5.66 -3.81 -8.32
N TRP A 406 4.52 -3.42 -8.91
CA TRP A 406 4.51 -2.28 -9.82
C TRP A 406 4.70 -0.95 -9.10
N THR A 407 4.28 -0.86 -7.85
CA THR A 407 4.33 0.35 -7.02
C THR A 407 5.47 0.34 -6.00
N CYS A 408 6.42 -0.58 -6.16
CA CYS A 408 7.58 -0.74 -5.29
C CYS A 408 8.86 -0.83 -6.15
N GLY A 409 9.93 -0.08 -5.79
CA GLY A 409 11.16 -0.11 -6.56
C GLY A 409 12.24 0.83 -6.07
N GLU A 410 13.44 0.71 -6.64
CA GLU A 410 14.52 1.66 -6.41
C GLU A 410 14.07 3.06 -6.84
N THR A 411 14.26 4.06 -5.99
CA THR A 411 13.84 5.42 -6.31
C THR A 411 14.77 6.08 -7.31
N ARG A 412 14.19 6.75 -8.32
CA ARG A 412 14.87 7.62 -9.28
C ARG A 412 14.22 8.99 -9.23
N VAL A 413 14.78 9.87 -8.39
CA VAL A 413 14.23 11.22 -8.18
C VAL A 413 14.77 12.17 -9.23
N ILE A 414 13.91 12.58 -10.15
CA ILE A 414 14.23 13.57 -11.20
C ILE A 414 13.78 14.95 -10.72
N ASP A 415 14.74 15.81 -10.43
CA ASP A 415 14.48 17.16 -9.93
C ASP A 415 14.10 18.10 -11.09
N VAL A 416 12.84 18.50 -11.11
CA VAL A 416 12.27 19.40 -12.12
C VAL A 416 11.79 20.74 -11.53
N ARG A 417 12.26 21.08 -10.32
CA ARG A 417 11.90 22.35 -9.65
C ARG A 417 12.32 23.59 -10.43
N SER A 418 13.32 23.47 -11.29
CA SER A 418 13.75 24.55 -12.20
C SER A 418 12.68 24.95 -13.23
N LEU A 419 11.68 24.09 -13.45
CA LEU A 419 10.55 24.40 -14.33
C LEU A 419 9.49 25.31 -13.65
N VAL A 420 9.46 25.35 -12.31
CA VAL A 420 8.52 26.18 -11.58
C VAL A 420 8.87 27.66 -11.78
N GLY A 421 7.88 28.46 -12.17
CA GLY A 421 8.07 29.87 -12.52
C GLY A 421 8.56 30.09 -13.95
N SER A 422 8.65 29.04 -14.79
CA SER A 422 9.17 29.15 -16.15
C SER A 422 8.12 29.58 -17.18
N THR A 423 6.83 29.44 -16.86
CA THR A 423 5.72 29.79 -17.77
C THR A 423 5.45 31.29 -17.72
N LYS A 424 5.55 31.96 -18.87
CA LYS A 424 5.21 33.39 -18.97
C LYS A 424 3.76 33.62 -18.55
N GLN A 425 3.50 34.73 -17.86
CA GLN A 425 2.15 35.08 -17.39
C GLN A 425 1.10 35.12 -18.50
N SER A 426 1.49 35.51 -19.73
CA SER A 426 0.60 35.49 -20.90
C SER A 426 0.11 34.09 -21.28
N ASN A 427 0.76 33.05 -20.79
CA ASN A 427 0.45 31.64 -21.07
C ASN A 427 -0.23 30.93 -19.90
N TRP A 428 -0.44 31.63 -18.78
CA TRP A 428 -1.16 31.04 -17.66
C TRP A 428 -2.58 30.62 -18.05
N PRO A 429 -3.05 29.48 -17.56
CA PRO A 429 -2.49 28.60 -16.53
C PRO A 429 -1.61 27.44 -17.05
N ALA A 430 -1.04 27.52 -18.24
CA ALA A 430 -0.29 26.38 -18.78
C ALA A 430 0.71 25.80 -17.78
N SER A 431 0.66 24.48 -17.63
CA SER A 431 1.62 23.73 -16.81
C SER A 431 2.96 23.61 -17.54
N PRO A 432 4.10 23.85 -16.88
CA PRO A 432 5.41 23.53 -17.44
C PRO A 432 5.51 22.04 -17.79
N GLU A 433 6.11 21.73 -18.94
CA GLU A 433 6.21 20.35 -19.41
C GLU A 433 7.55 19.73 -19.01
N ILE A 434 7.47 18.56 -18.36
CA ILE A 434 8.61 17.68 -18.16
C ILE A 434 8.80 16.92 -19.48
N THR A 435 9.97 17.06 -20.11
CA THR A 435 10.26 16.47 -21.40
C THR A 435 11.24 15.29 -21.29
N VAL A 436 11.44 14.57 -22.40
CA VAL A 436 12.41 13.45 -22.47
C VAL A 436 13.82 13.92 -22.15
N GLU A 437 14.18 15.16 -22.54
CA GLU A 437 15.50 15.74 -22.27
C GLU A 437 15.80 15.88 -20.78
N HIS A 438 14.77 16.16 -19.95
CA HIS A 438 14.93 16.21 -18.48
C HIS A 438 15.28 14.82 -17.93
N VAL A 439 14.63 13.77 -18.44
CA VAL A 439 14.93 12.39 -18.05
C VAL A 439 16.33 11.98 -18.52
N GLN A 440 16.69 12.30 -19.76
CA GLN A 440 18.03 12.03 -20.31
C GLN A 440 19.14 12.79 -19.58
N ALA A 441 18.89 14.02 -19.17
CA ALA A 441 19.84 14.80 -18.36
C ALA A 441 20.08 14.12 -17.00
N TYR A 442 19.02 13.60 -16.37
CA TYR A 442 19.15 12.80 -15.16
C TYR A 442 19.96 11.51 -15.41
N GLU A 443 19.65 10.75 -16.46
CA GLU A 443 20.36 9.50 -16.79
C GLU A 443 21.86 9.72 -17.02
N LYS A 444 22.27 10.86 -17.59
CA LYS A 444 23.69 11.22 -17.79
C LYS A 444 24.45 11.41 -16.48
N THR A 445 23.80 11.83 -15.42
CA THR A 445 24.43 12.15 -14.13
C THR A 445 24.26 11.05 -13.09
N ALA A 446 23.08 10.39 -13.06
CA ALA A 446 22.71 9.39 -12.06
C ALA A 446 22.74 7.94 -12.57
N GLY A 447 23.04 7.75 -13.87
CA GLY A 447 23.03 6.44 -14.54
C GLY A 447 21.65 6.09 -15.13
N ALA A 448 21.67 5.12 -16.04
CA ALA A 448 20.49 4.69 -16.77
C ALA A 448 19.40 4.16 -15.83
N LEU A 449 18.15 4.45 -16.19
CA LEU A 449 16.96 3.85 -15.55
C LEU A 449 16.94 2.34 -15.85
N ARG A 450 16.43 1.56 -14.89
CA ARG A 450 16.38 0.10 -14.96
C ARG A 450 14.95 -0.40 -14.83
N HIS A 451 14.71 -1.60 -15.34
CA HIS A 451 13.45 -2.29 -15.12
C HIS A 451 13.13 -2.37 -13.61
N GLY A 452 11.89 -2.00 -13.23
CA GLY A 452 11.43 -2.02 -11.84
C GLY A 452 11.83 -0.79 -10.99
N ASP A 453 12.61 0.16 -11.54
CA ASP A 453 12.80 1.45 -10.87
C ASP A 453 11.45 2.22 -10.79
N VAL A 454 11.26 3.00 -9.73
CA VAL A 454 10.17 3.98 -9.61
C VAL A 454 10.73 5.37 -9.87
N VAL A 455 10.20 6.02 -10.91
CA VAL A 455 10.59 7.39 -11.26
C VAL A 455 9.73 8.39 -10.51
N ILE A 456 10.36 9.28 -9.73
CA ILE A 456 9.67 10.32 -8.95
C ILE A 456 10.06 11.68 -9.51
N PHE A 457 9.08 12.44 -10.02
CA PHE A 457 9.28 13.83 -10.42
C PHE A 457 9.15 14.74 -9.20
N ARG A 458 10.24 15.41 -8.83
CA ARG A 458 10.28 16.36 -7.72
C ARG A 458 10.00 17.76 -8.23
N THR A 459 8.78 18.24 -7.98
CA THR A 459 8.32 19.59 -8.34
C THR A 459 8.35 20.55 -7.16
N GLY A 460 8.20 20.04 -5.94
CA GLY A 460 8.03 20.81 -4.70
C GLY A 460 6.67 21.51 -4.60
N HIS A 461 5.71 21.18 -5.46
CA HIS A 461 4.44 21.91 -5.55
C HIS A 461 3.53 21.62 -4.34
N VAL A 462 3.28 20.33 -4.03
CA VAL A 462 2.40 19.97 -2.90
C VAL A 462 2.99 20.47 -1.58
N ASP A 463 4.27 20.25 -1.31
CA ASP A 463 4.92 20.71 -0.07
C ASP A 463 4.83 22.24 0.10
N ARG A 464 4.87 22.99 -1.00
CA ARG A 464 4.75 24.46 -0.99
C ARG A 464 3.33 24.93 -0.72
N HIS A 465 2.31 24.29 -1.31
CA HIS A 465 0.96 24.82 -1.41
C HIS A 465 -0.09 24.06 -0.58
N LEU A 466 0.19 22.89 -0.05
CA LEU A 466 -0.74 22.15 0.81
C LEU A 466 -0.84 22.83 2.18
N ARG A 467 -1.84 23.66 2.32
CA ARG A 467 -2.16 24.45 3.51
C ARG A 467 -3.67 24.41 3.76
N PRO A 468 -4.14 24.64 5.00
CA PRO A 468 -5.55 24.87 5.25
C PRO A 468 -6.07 26.11 4.50
N SER A 469 -7.34 26.07 4.05
CA SER A 469 -8.00 27.21 3.42
C SER A 469 -8.04 28.43 4.39
N PRO A 470 -7.82 29.67 3.91
CA PRO A 470 -7.70 30.09 2.51
C PRO A 470 -6.25 30.13 1.97
N ALA A 471 -5.25 29.66 2.72
CA ALA A 471 -3.85 29.72 2.31
C ALA A 471 -3.46 28.65 1.26
N ASP A 472 -4.42 27.86 0.79
CA ASP A 472 -4.28 26.72 -0.11
C ASP A 472 -4.50 27.05 -1.61
N ALA A 473 -4.86 28.29 -1.94
CA ALA A 473 -5.26 28.67 -3.29
C ALA A 473 -4.22 28.29 -4.37
N GLY A 474 -2.94 28.36 -4.05
CA GLY A 474 -1.87 27.99 -4.96
C GLY A 474 -1.79 26.50 -5.31
N LEU A 475 -2.42 25.60 -4.53
CA LEU A 475 -2.39 24.17 -4.83
C LEU A 475 -3.20 23.83 -6.09
N TRP A 476 -4.44 24.36 -6.17
CA TRP A 476 -5.40 24.08 -7.24
C TRP A 476 -6.03 25.34 -7.84
N LEU A 477 -6.56 26.24 -6.98
CA LEU A 477 -7.48 27.29 -7.40
C LEU A 477 -6.81 28.36 -8.27
N ASP A 478 -5.64 28.88 -7.86
CA ASP A 478 -4.97 29.93 -8.62
C ASP A 478 -4.55 29.46 -10.02
N PRO A 479 -3.95 28.26 -10.20
CA PRO A 479 -3.74 27.71 -11.53
C PRO A 479 -5.03 27.51 -12.32
N LEU A 480 -6.06 26.86 -11.75
CA LEU A 480 -7.32 26.58 -12.46
C LEU A 480 -8.09 27.86 -12.85
N GLN A 481 -7.89 28.96 -12.13
CA GLN A 481 -8.48 30.28 -12.42
C GLN A 481 -7.59 31.16 -13.32
N GLY A 482 -6.45 30.66 -13.79
CA GLY A 482 -5.51 31.44 -14.62
C GLY A 482 -4.74 32.52 -13.86
N LYS A 483 -4.70 32.46 -12.52
CA LYS A 483 -4.00 33.42 -11.66
C LYS A 483 -2.55 33.02 -11.40
N ALA A 484 -2.16 31.77 -11.69
CA ALA A 484 -0.81 31.24 -11.61
C ALA A 484 -0.57 30.25 -12.76
N GLU A 485 0.69 29.89 -13.00
CA GLU A 485 1.00 28.73 -13.84
C GLU A 485 0.56 27.43 -13.18
N GLY A 486 0.31 26.39 -13.96
CA GLY A 486 0.11 25.05 -13.45
C GLY A 486 1.40 24.43 -12.93
N TRP A 487 1.29 23.30 -12.25
CA TRP A 487 2.43 22.54 -11.76
C TRP A 487 3.13 21.76 -12.90
N PRO A 488 4.45 21.48 -12.78
CA PRO A 488 5.17 20.70 -13.79
C PRO A 488 4.64 19.27 -13.89
N VAL A 489 4.39 18.80 -15.12
CA VAL A 489 3.88 17.45 -15.40
C VAL A 489 4.54 16.83 -16.63
N PRO A 490 4.65 15.47 -16.70
CA PRO A 490 5.19 14.80 -17.87
C PRO A 490 4.23 14.88 -19.06
N GLY A 491 4.79 15.01 -20.26
CA GLY A 491 4.04 14.79 -21.50
C GLY A 491 3.98 13.31 -21.88
N PRO A 492 3.10 12.92 -22.83
CA PRO A 492 2.98 11.54 -23.30
C PRO A 492 4.29 10.95 -23.82
N ASP A 493 5.16 11.76 -24.44
CA ASP A 493 6.47 11.31 -24.94
C ASP A 493 7.37 10.80 -23.81
N VAL A 494 7.30 11.40 -22.61
CA VAL A 494 8.03 10.94 -21.41
C VAL A 494 7.51 9.58 -20.98
N ILE A 495 6.19 9.35 -20.98
CA ILE A 495 5.59 8.07 -20.62
C ILE A 495 6.08 6.95 -21.56
N VAL A 496 6.11 7.22 -22.87
CA VAL A 496 6.64 6.29 -23.88
C VAL A 496 8.11 5.98 -23.58
N TYR A 497 8.92 7.01 -23.38
CA TYR A 497 10.36 6.89 -23.11
C TYR A 497 10.65 6.07 -21.84
N LEU A 498 9.90 6.30 -20.78
CA LEU A 498 10.04 5.55 -19.51
C LEU A 498 9.61 4.09 -19.67
N LYS A 499 8.53 3.84 -20.41
CA LYS A 499 8.08 2.46 -20.69
C LYS A 499 9.14 1.64 -21.41
N ASP A 500 9.82 2.23 -22.40
CA ASP A 500 10.88 1.57 -23.16
C ASP A 500 12.08 1.18 -22.27
N ARG A 501 12.22 1.78 -21.09
CA ARG A 501 13.20 1.44 -20.04
C ARG A 501 12.69 0.44 -19.00
N GLY A 502 11.50 -0.07 -19.21
CA GLY A 502 10.88 -1.04 -18.28
C GLY A 502 10.28 -0.43 -17.02
N ILE A 503 10.09 0.91 -16.98
CA ILE A 503 9.41 1.57 -15.88
C ILE A 503 7.92 1.21 -15.89
N ARG A 504 7.39 0.88 -14.73
CA ARG A 504 5.97 0.56 -14.51
C ARG A 504 5.25 1.61 -13.67
N CYS A 505 5.97 2.31 -12.80
CA CYS A 505 5.42 3.31 -11.89
C CYS A 505 6.15 4.64 -12.06
N ILE A 506 5.37 5.69 -12.21
CA ILE A 506 5.83 7.06 -12.05
C ILE A 506 5.10 7.70 -10.88
N ALA A 507 5.81 8.57 -10.15
CA ALA A 507 5.25 9.25 -9.00
C ALA A 507 5.58 10.75 -9.04
N SER A 508 4.81 11.58 -8.34
CA SER A 508 5.08 13.02 -8.28
C SER A 508 4.57 13.64 -6.98
N ASP A 509 5.29 14.68 -6.54
CA ASP A 509 4.83 15.64 -5.52
C ASP A 509 4.05 16.81 -6.16
N ALA A 510 3.51 16.59 -7.34
CA ALA A 510 2.47 17.42 -7.94
C ALA A 510 1.08 16.90 -7.55
N PRO A 511 0.04 17.74 -7.64
CA PRO A 511 -1.33 17.31 -7.34
C PRO A 511 -1.82 16.16 -8.20
N ASP A 512 -1.43 16.15 -9.47
CA ASP A 512 -1.69 15.10 -10.45
C ASP A 512 -0.57 15.05 -11.52
N LEU A 513 -0.60 14.05 -12.39
CA LEU A 513 0.32 13.89 -13.52
C LEU A 513 -0.18 14.55 -14.81
N GLY A 514 -1.39 15.10 -14.82
CA GLY A 514 -2.02 15.68 -15.99
C GLY A 514 -1.77 17.17 -16.16
N GLY A 515 -1.73 17.92 -15.08
CA GLY A 515 -1.64 19.38 -15.10
C GLY A 515 -2.96 20.06 -15.49
N VAL A 516 -2.88 21.35 -15.79
CA VAL A 516 -4.05 22.21 -16.00
C VAL A 516 -4.63 22.12 -17.43
N ASP A 517 -3.87 21.67 -18.40
CA ASP A 517 -4.33 21.50 -19.78
C ASP A 517 -5.08 20.17 -19.96
N PRO A 518 -6.42 20.17 -20.17
CA PRO A 518 -7.22 18.95 -20.23
C PRO A 518 -6.81 18.00 -21.36
N ARG A 519 -6.37 18.55 -22.52
CA ARG A 519 -5.95 17.75 -23.66
C ARG A 519 -4.66 16.98 -23.33
N ARG A 520 -3.66 17.69 -22.83
CA ARG A 520 -2.37 17.07 -22.46
C ARG A 520 -2.56 16.09 -21.31
N ALA A 521 -3.33 16.45 -20.30
CA ALA A 521 -3.68 15.59 -19.18
C ALA A 521 -4.22 14.25 -19.66
N LEU A 522 -5.24 14.28 -20.48
CA LEU A 522 -5.90 13.07 -20.99
C LEU A 522 -4.96 12.22 -21.85
N MET A 523 -4.17 12.86 -22.73
CA MET A 523 -3.17 12.16 -23.54
C MET A 523 -2.09 11.49 -22.68
N THR A 524 -1.65 12.11 -21.59
CA THR A 524 -0.70 11.55 -20.64
C THR A 524 -1.26 10.30 -19.94
N TYR A 525 -2.51 10.36 -19.45
CA TYR A 525 -3.16 9.21 -18.84
C TYR A 525 -3.49 8.09 -19.84
N TRP A 526 -3.83 8.42 -21.09
CA TRP A 526 -3.94 7.41 -22.15
C TRP A 526 -2.59 6.74 -22.43
N ALA A 527 -1.51 7.52 -22.46
CA ALA A 527 -0.17 6.97 -22.64
C ALA A 527 0.24 6.05 -21.47
N LEU A 528 -0.09 6.45 -20.25
CA LEU A 528 0.17 5.67 -19.02
C LEU A 528 -0.59 4.34 -19.07
N GLY A 529 -1.91 4.41 -19.23
CA GLY A 529 -2.79 3.25 -19.21
C GLY A 529 -2.54 2.26 -20.36
N SER A 530 -2.41 2.77 -21.62
CA SER A 530 -2.19 1.93 -22.80
C SER A 530 -0.86 1.15 -22.76
N ARG A 531 0.05 1.55 -21.89
CA ARG A 531 1.35 0.90 -21.70
C ARG A 531 1.42 0.09 -20.42
N GLU A 532 0.29 -0.13 -19.77
CA GLU A 532 0.22 -0.83 -18.48
C GLU A 532 1.22 -0.25 -17.46
N MET A 533 1.24 1.06 -17.34
CA MET A 533 1.93 1.80 -16.29
C MET A 533 0.92 2.37 -15.32
N VAL A 534 1.40 2.72 -14.13
CA VAL A 534 0.60 3.33 -13.07
C VAL A 534 1.22 4.64 -12.60
N GLY A 535 0.38 5.55 -12.09
CA GLY A 535 0.78 6.78 -11.43
C GLY A 535 0.60 6.67 -9.91
N VAL A 536 1.50 7.31 -9.15
CA VAL A 536 1.28 7.62 -7.73
C VAL A 536 1.41 9.13 -7.59
N GLU A 537 0.32 9.77 -7.21
CA GLU A 537 0.17 11.22 -7.21
C GLU A 537 0.10 11.79 -5.80
N PHE A 538 0.30 13.09 -5.69
CA PHE A 538 0.15 13.83 -4.44
C PHE A 538 1.14 13.42 -3.33
N LEU A 539 2.42 13.22 -3.67
CA LEU A 539 3.47 12.98 -2.69
C LEU A 539 3.85 14.26 -1.95
N VAL A 540 4.41 14.11 -0.75
CA VAL A 540 5.05 15.15 0.06
C VAL A 540 6.45 14.70 0.48
N ASN A 541 7.28 15.62 1.01
CA ASN A 541 8.61 15.32 1.55
C ASN A 541 9.60 14.68 0.53
N VAL A 542 9.37 14.84 -0.77
CA VAL A 542 10.23 14.25 -1.81
C VAL A 542 11.65 14.84 -1.75
N ASP A 543 11.81 16.05 -1.21
CA ASP A 543 13.10 16.72 -0.97
C ASP A 543 13.98 15.98 0.06
N LYS A 544 13.37 15.18 0.94
CA LYS A 544 14.07 14.42 1.99
C LYS A 544 14.61 13.07 1.50
N ILE A 545 14.23 12.62 0.30
CA ILE A 545 14.69 11.32 -0.24
C ILE A 545 16.19 11.41 -0.51
N PRO A 546 17.01 10.48 0.01
CA PRO A 546 18.43 10.44 -0.32
C PRO A 546 18.65 10.18 -1.82
N PRO A 547 19.72 10.71 -2.42
CA PRO A 547 19.95 10.62 -3.86
C PRO A 547 20.19 9.18 -4.36
N THR A 548 20.56 8.26 -3.47
CA THR A 548 20.84 6.86 -3.80
C THR A 548 20.45 5.94 -2.64
N GLY A 549 20.19 4.67 -2.95
CA GLY A 549 19.97 3.61 -1.95
C GLY A 549 18.57 3.64 -1.29
N ALA A 550 17.67 4.46 -1.81
CA ALA A 550 16.30 4.56 -1.32
C ALA A 550 15.36 3.63 -2.12
N TYR A 551 14.47 2.94 -1.43
CA TYR A 551 13.49 2.04 -2.02
C TYR A 551 12.07 2.56 -1.73
N PHE A 552 11.32 2.84 -2.79
CA PHE A 552 9.95 3.32 -2.71
C PHE A 552 8.99 2.16 -2.50
N LEU A 553 8.06 2.34 -1.57
CA LEU A 553 6.96 1.43 -1.28
C LEU A 553 5.67 2.23 -1.27
N PHE A 554 4.71 1.83 -2.08
CA PHE A 554 3.36 2.37 -2.04
C PHE A 554 2.35 1.23 -2.09
N ALA A 555 1.31 1.33 -1.27
CA ALA A 555 0.18 0.40 -1.29
C ALA A 555 -1.14 1.16 -1.18
N ALA A 556 -2.03 0.93 -2.16
CA ALA A 556 -3.40 1.41 -2.14
C ALA A 556 -4.32 0.38 -1.48
N VAL A 557 -5.37 0.83 -0.80
CA VAL A 557 -6.41 -0.06 -0.25
C VAL A 557 -6.98 -0.94 -1.38
N LYS A 558 -7.17 -2.23 -1.11
CA LYS A 558 -7.55 -3.24 -2.13
C LYS A 558 -9.04 -3.24 -2.39
N VAL A 559 -9.53 -2.17 -3.00
CA VAL A 559 -10.96 -1.98 -3.30
C VAL A 559 -11.28 -2.49 -4.70
N ARG A 560 -12.29 -3.37 -4.82
CA ARG A 560 -12.74 -3.90 -6.10
C ARG A 560 -13.37 -2.81 -6.97
N ASP A 561 -13.08 -2.88 -8.27
CA ASP A 561 -13.62 -1.99 -9.30
C ASP A 561 -13.36 -0.49 -9.03
N CYS A 562 -12.32 -0.16 -8.24
CA CYS A 562 -11.94 1.21 -7.94
C CYS A 562 -10.91 1.72 -8.95
N HIS A 563 -11.21 2.84 -9.60
CA HIS A 563 -10.43 3.41 -10.69
C HIS A 563 -9.35 4.40 -10.23
N ALA A 564 -9.25 4.63 -8.91
CA ALA A 564 -8.14 5.25 -8.22
C ALA A 564 -8.04 4.63 -6.82
N GLY A 565 -6.90 4.73 -6.14
CA GLY A 565 -6.75 4.06 -4.85
C GLY A 565 -6.02 4.90 -3.81
N PRO A 566 -6.72 5.39 -2.77
CA PRO A 566 -6.04 6.05 -1.66
C PRO A 566 -5.10 5.08 -0.96
N GLY A 567 -3.92 5.56 -0.56
CA GLY A 567 -2.90 4.73 0.06
C GLY A 567 -1.84 5.52 0.79
N ARG A 568 -0.75 4.84 1.11
CA ARG A 568 0.41 5.46 1.76
C ARG A 568 1.68 5.11 1.00
N ALA A 569 2.50 6.13 0.77
CA ALA A 569 3.83 6.00 0.21
C ALA A 569 4.88 6.22 1.30
N ILE A 570 5.88 5.35 1.36
CA ILE A 570 7.07 5.54 2.20
C ILE A 570 8.33 5.23 1.38
N VAL A 571 9.44 5.73 1.84
CA VAL A 571 10.76 5.32 1.35
C VAL A 571 11.56 4.73 2.51
N LEU A 572 12.18 3.57 2.26
CA LEU A 572 13.17 2.95 3.15
C LEU A 572 14.58 3.12 2.55
N TYR A 573 15.63 3.45 3.37
CA TYR A 573 16.98 3.73 2.88
C TYR A 573 18.09 3.33 3.87
#